data_de7d65dd696a9f7be887c53ee28f2a4b
#
_entry.id   de7d65dd696a9f7be887c53ee28f2a4b
#
_cell.length_a   1.000
_cell.length_b   1.000
_cell.length_c   1.000
_cell.angle_alpha   90.00
_cell.angle_beta   90.00
_cell.angle_gamma   90.00
#
_symmetry.space_group_name_H-M   'P 1'
#
loop_
_entity.id
_entity.type
_entity.pdbx_description
1 polymer ?
#
loop_
_entity_poly.entity_id
_entity_poly.type
_entity_poly.pdbx_seq_one_letter_code
_entity_poly.pdbx_strand_id
1 'polypeptide(L)'
;MENHDNYIQLNKETWNKKTEVHVESEFYDNESFLNGKSTLNDIELQLLGDVSGKKILHLQCHFGQDTMTFARMGASAVGVDLSDKAVERATEFANQLNLDATFVCCDIYDAPKHINEKFDIVFTSYGTIGWFPDLEKWANVISHF
;
A
#
# COMPACT_ATOMS: atom_id res chain seq x y z
N MET A 1 22.63 18.22 1.06
CA MET A 1 21.85 17.90 -0.14
C MET A 1 22.11 16.50 -0.71
N GLU A 2 23.32 15.98 -0.60
CA GLU A 2 23.66 14.63 -1.11
C GLU A 2 23.05 13.44 -0.35
N ASN A 3 22.49 13.64 0.85
CA ASN A 3 22.03 12.54 1.71
C ASN A 3 20.54 12.16 1.52
N HIS A 4 19.73 13.01 0.89
CA HIS A 4 18.29 12.77 0.79
C HIS A 4 17.93 11.82 -0.36
N ASP A 5 18.55 12.04 -1.52
CA ASP A 5 18.26 11.22 -2.71
C ASP A 5 18.80 9.79 -2.57
N ASN A 6 19.86 9.61 -1.78
CA ASN A 6 20.50 8.32 -1.59
C ASN A 6 19.65 7.35 -0.75
N TYR A 7 18.93 7.82 0.29
CA TYR A 7 18.15 6.90 1.12
C TYR A 7 16.90 6.38 0.40
N ILE A 8 16.28 7.21 -0.46
CA ILE A 8 15.14 6.78 -1.27
C ILE A 8 15.55 5.65 -2.22
N GLN A 9 16.68 5.82 -2.92
CA GLN A 9 17.20 4.80 -3.81
C GLN A 9 17.55 3.51 -3.06
N LEU A 10 18.22 3.62 -1.91
CA LEU A 10 18.56 2.47 -1.06
C LEU A 10 17.31 1.76 -0.51
N ASN A 11 16.31 2.52 -0.12
CA ASN A 11 15.03 1.96 0.33
C ASN A 11 14.31 1.23 -0.80
N LYS A 12 14.27 1.82 -2.00
CA LYS A 12 13.67 1.20 -3.18
C LYS A 12 14.36 -0.14 -3.51
N GLU A 13 15.66 -0.15 -3.58
CA GLU A 13 16.45 -1.38 -3.85
C GLU A 13 16.23 -2.44 -2.76
N THR A 14 16.19 -2.02 -1.50
CA THR A 14 15.93 -2.91 -0.37
C THR A 14 14.54 -3.53 -0.46
N TRP A 15 13.52 -2.72 -0.73
CA TRP A 15 12.15 -3.21 -0.82
C TRP A 15 11.89 -4.04 -2.07
N ASN A 16 12.57 -3.75 -3.19
CA ASN A 16 12.54 -4.61 -4.36
C ASN A 16 13.06 -6.02 -4.05
N LYS A 17 14.19 -6.12 -3.35
CA LYS A 17 14.73 -7.41 -2.91
C LYS A 17 13.81 -8.13 -1.91
N LYS A 18 13.26 -7.37 -0.95
CA LYS A 18 12.31 -7.93 0.02
C LYS A 18 11.03 -8.43 -0.65
N THR A 19 10.53 -7.73 -1.66
CA THR A 19 9.32 -8.15 -2.38
C THR A 19 9.48 -9.53 -2.98
N GLU A 20 10.60 -9.82 -3.63
CA GLU A 20 10.86 -11.15 -4.23
C GLU A 20 10.83 -12.26 -3.19
N VAL A 21 11.41 -12.02 -2.00
CA VAL A 21 11.39 -12.97 -0.88
C VAL A 21 10.01 -13.07 -0.24
N HIS A 22 9.36 -11.93 -0.03
CA HIS A 22 8.08 -11.86 0.69
C HIS A 22 6.94 -12.49 -0.10
N VAL A 23 6.93 -12.35 -1.43
CA VAL A 23 5.89 -12.97 -2.28
C VAL A 23 5.86 -14.48 -2.11
N GLU A 24 7.02 -15.11 -1.88
CA GLU A 24 7.15 -16.56 -1.68
C GLU A 24 7.12 -16.98 -0.21
N SER A 25 7.03 -16.01 0.73
CA SER A 25 7.12 -16.30 2.16
C SER A 25 5.81 -16.85 2.74
N GLU A 26 5.94 -17.77 3.70
CA GLU A 26 4.80 -18.30 4.48
C GLU A 26 4.10 -17.19 5.30
N PHE A 27 4.84 -16.15 5.72
CA PHE A 27 4.27 -15.04 6.49
C PHE A 27 3.19 -14.29 5.72
N TYR A 28 3.40 -14.03 4.43
CA TYR A 28 2.41 -13.34 3.59
C TYR A 28 1.35 -14.28 3.01
N ASP A 29 1.62 -15.59 2.95
CA ASP A 29 0.65 -16.65 2.58
C ASP A 29 -0.21 -16.24 1.37
N ASN A 30 0.45 -15.92 0.26
CA ASN A 30 -0.23 -15.47 -0.95
C ASN A 30 -1.23 -16.49 -1.50
N GLU A 31 -0.97 -17.78 -1.31
CA GLU A 31 -1.88 -18.83 -1.75
C GLU A 31 -3.23 -18.72 -1.05
N SER A 32 -3.24 -18.62 0.29
CA SER A 32 -4.48 -18.42 1.06
C SER A 32 -5.15 -17.10 0.72
N PHE A 33 -4.35 -16.02 0.53
CA PHE A 33 -4.87 -14.72 0.11
C PHE A 33 -5.57 -14.80 -1.26
N LEU A 34 -4.97 -15.43 -2.25
CA LEU A 34 -5.56 -15.61 -3.58
C LEU A 34 -6.84 -16.44 -3.51
N ASN A 35 -6.91 -17.39 -2.57
CA ASN A 35 -8.10 -18.21 -2.30
C ASN A 35 -9.16 -17.52 -1.41
N GLY A 36 -9.00 -16.24 -1.11
CA GLY A 36 -10.03 -15.42 -0.46
C GLY A 36 -9.81 -15.07 1.01
N LYS A 37 -8.69 -15.52 1.64
CA LYS A 37 -8.38 -15.18 3.02
C LYS A 37 -8.11 -13.67 3.16
N SER A 38 -8.73 -13.04 4.16
CA SER A 38 -8.42 -11.67 4.54
C SER A 38 -7.05 -11.56 5.18
N THR A 39 -6.35 -10.45 4.92
CA THR A 39 -5.07 -10.13 5.57
C THR A 39 -5.20 -9.12 6.69
N LEU A 40 -6.37 -8.48 6.82
CA LEU A 40 -6.66 -7.53 7.89
C LEU A 40 -6.89 -8.25 9.22
N ASN A 41 -6.38 -7.65 10.29
CA ASN A 41 -6.61 -8.15 11.65
C ASN A 41 -7.87 -7.54 12.25
N ASP A 42 -8.32 -8.09 13.36
CA ASP A 42 -9.53 -7.62 14.04
C ASP A 42 -9.46 -6.14 14.44
N ILE A 43 -8.28 -5.63 14.76
CA ILE A 43 -8.09 -4.24 15.14
C ILE A 43 -8.40 -3.28 14.00
N GLU A 44 -7.92 -3.57 12.78
CA GLU A 44 -8.22 -2.75 11.60
C GLU A 44 -9.71 -2.83 11.26
N LEU A 45 -10.27 -4.03 11.29
CA LEU A 45 -11.70 -4.25 11.00
C LEU A 45 -12.61 -3.50 11.98
N GLN A 46 -12.27 -3.51 13.27
CA GLN A 46 -13.05 -2.78 14.29
C GLN A 46 -12.95 -1.26 14.14
N LEU A 47 -11.75 -0.74 13.84
CA LEU A 47 -11.53 0.69 13.70
C LEU A 47 -12.13 1.28 12.43
N LEU A 48 -12.08 0.54 11.33
CA LEU A 48 -12.55 1.01 10.02
C LEU A 48 -14.06 0.79 9.83
N GLY A 49 -14.62 -0.24 10.43
CA GLY A 49 -16.01 -0.62 10.26
C GLY A 49 -16.35 -1.01 8.83
N ASP A 50 -17.56 -0.64 8.36
CA ASP A 50 -17.98 -0.90 7.00
C ASP A 50 -17.30 0.05 6.01
N VAL A 51 -16.52 -0.51 5.10
CA VAL A 51 -15.79 0.23 4.06
C VAL A 51 -16.47 0.12 2.68
N SER A 52 -17.60 -0.55 2.58
CA SER A 52 -18.33 -0.72 1.32
C SER A 52 -18.70 0.62 0.70
N GLY A 53 -18.36 0.80 -0.58
CA GLY A 53 -18.61 2.04 -1.32
C GLY A 53 -17.68 3.20 -0.98
N LYS A 54 -16.72 3.03 -0.08
CA LYS A 54 -15.73 4.06 0.26
C LYS A 54 -14.52 4.02 -0.66
N LYS A 55 -13.88 5.18 -0.81
CA LYS A 55 -12.57 5.31 -1.45
C LYS A 55 -11.47 5.26 -0.40
N ILE A 56 -10.53 4.33 -0.55
CA ILE A 56 -9.42 4.14 0.39
C ILE A 56 -8.09 4.33 -0.32
N LEU A 57 -7.23 5.18 0.26
CA LEU A 57 -5.83 5.30 -0.12
C LEU A 57 -4.96 4.54 0.90
N HIS A 58 -4.23 3.54 0.43
CA HIS A 58 -3.28 2.79 1.25
C HIS A 58 -1.84 3.21 0.92
N LEU A 59 -1.22 3.96 1.82
CA LEU A 59 0.16 4.40 1.69
C LEU A 59 1.13 3.31 2.15
N GLN A 60 2.23 3.11 1.41
CA GLN A 60 3.22 2.06 1.64
C GLN A 60 2.58 0.67 1.64
N CYS A 61 1.87 0.38 0.57
CA CYS A 61 1.01 -0.80 0.46
C CYS A 61 1.76 -2.12 0.20
N HIS A 62 3.07 -2.10 -0.03
CA HIS A 62 3.84 -3.26 -0.44
C HIS A 62 3.25 -3.91 -1.70
N PHE A 63 3.09 -5.22 -1.77
CA PHE A 63 2.39 -5.86 -2.91
C PHE A 63 0.87 -5.98 -2.71
N GLY A 64 0.28 -5.15 -1.84
CA GLY A 64 -1.12 -4.76 -1.87
C GLY A 64 -2.14 -5.73 -1.31
N GLN A 65 -1.76 -6.70 -0.48
CA GLN A 65 -2.73 -7.66 0.10
C GLN A 65 -3.83 -6.95 0.89
N ASP A 66 -3.47 -6.02 1.78
CA ASP A 66 -4.47 -5.27 2.56
C ASP A 66 -5.30 -4.34 1.66
N THR A 67 -4.65 -3.68 0.69
CA THR A 67 -5.34 -2.85 -0.31
C THR A 67 -6.42 -3.65 -1.05
N MET A 68 -6.05 -4.84 -1.53
CA MET A 68 -6.98 -5.73 -2.23
C MET A 68 -8.04 -6.33 -1.30
N THR A 69 -7.73 -6.52 -0.01
CA THR A 69 -8.72 -6.94 0.98
C THR A 69 -9.82 -5.89 1.15
N PHE A 70 -9.47 -4.59 1.17
CA PHE A 70 -10.49 -3.52 1.16
C PHE A 70 -11.35 -3.57 -0.10
N ALA A 71 -10.77 -3.83 -1.25
CA ALA A 71 -11.54 -3.98 -2.50
C ALA A 71 -12.49 -5.18 -2.45
N ARG A 72 -12.09 -6.30 -1.85
CA ARG A 72 -12.99 -7.44 -1.59
C ARG A 72 -14.15 -7.10 -0.66
N MET A 73 -13.95 -6.15 0.25
CA MET A 73 -14.97 -5.64 1.15
C MET A 73 -15.89 -4.59 0.50
N GLY A 74 -15.72 -4.30 -0.78
CA GLY A 74 -16.57 -3.39 -1.55
C GLY A 74 -16.07 -1.94 -1.62
N ALA A 75 -14.85 -1.65 -1.17
CA ALA A 75 -14.21 -0.36 -1.36
C ALA A 75 -13.59 -0.23 -2.75
N SER A 76 -13.40 1.02 -3.20
CA SER A 76 -12.46 1.35 -4.29
C SER A 76 -11.12 1.73 -3.67
N ALA A 77 -10.06 0.98 -3.96
CA ALA A 77 -8.80 1.12 -3.26
C ALA A 77 -7.64 1.54 -4.19
N VAL A 78 -6.82 2.46 -3.72
CA VAL A 78 -5.57 2.86 -4.37
C VAL A 78 -4.42 2.58 -3.42
N GLY A 79 -3.44 1.81 -3.86
CA GLY A 79 -2.21 1.55 -3.11
C GLY A 79 -1.03 2.36 -3.67
N VAL A 80 -0.17 2.85 -2.81
CA VAL A 80 1.07 3.54 -3.18
C VAL A 80 2.26 2.88 -2.51
N ASP A 81 3.28 2.58 -3.29
CA ASP A 81 4.55 2.07 -2.77
C ASP A 81 5.74 2.59 -3.59
N LEU A 82 6.90 2.66 -2.95
CA LEU A 82 8.14 3.07 -3.59
C LEU A 82 8.74 1.96 -4.46
N SER A 83 8.48 0.71 -4.12
CA SER A 83 9.00 -0.48 -4.81
C SER A 83 8.22 -0.74 -6.10
N ASP A 84 8.89 -0.60 -7.25
CA ASP A 84 8.29 -0.95 -8.55
C ASP A 84 7.96 -2.46 -8.63
N LYS A 85 8.76 -3.31 -8.01
CA LYS A 85 8.49 -4.75 -7.92
C LYS A 85 7.23 -5.07 -7.12
N ALA A 86 7.03 -4.37 -5.99
CA ALA A 86 5.83 -4.53 -5.19
C ALA A 86 4.57 -4.07 -5.95
N VAL A 87 4.64 -2.92 -6.60
CA VAL A 87 3.53 -2.37 -7.40
C VAL A 87 3.19 -3.26 -8.60
N GLU A 88 4.20 -3.78 -9.30
CA GLU A 88 4.01 -4.73 -10.40
C GLU A 88 3.25 -5.98 -9.92
N ARG A 89 3.71 -6.58 -8.82
CA ARG A 89 3.09 -7.77 -8.25
C ARG A 89 1.67 -7.52 -7.74
N ALA A 90 1.45 -6.37 -7.07
CA ALA A 90 0.13 -5.96 -6.62
C ALA A 90 -0.86 -5.79 -7.80
N THR A 91 -0.40 -5.19 -8.90
CA THR A 91 -1.19 -5.00 -10.11
C THR A 91 -1.56 -6.33 -10.76
N GLU A 92 -0.62 -7.27 -10.84
CA GLU A 92 -0.87 -8.62 -11.34
C GLU A 92 -1.96 -9.34 -10.52
N PHE A 93 -1.86 -9.31 -9.19
CA PHE A 93 -2.83 -9.95 -8.31
C PHE A 93 -4.22 -9.30 -8.40
N ALA A 94 -4.28 -7.96 -8.43
CA ALA A 94 -5.56 -7.26 -8.57
C ALA A 94 -6.26 -7.61 -9.89
N ASN A 95 -5.51 -7.69 -10.99
CA ASN A 95 -6.04 -8.09 -12.30
C ASN A 95 -6.51 -9.56 -12.29
N GLN A 96 -5.70 -10.46 -11.72
CA GLN A 96 -6.05 -11.88 -11.59
C GLN A 96 -7.35 -12.09 -10.81
N LEU A 97 -7.54 -11.29 -9.76
CA LEU A 97 -8.70 -11.38 -8.87
C LEU A 97 -9.88 -10.51 -9.31
N ASN A 98 -9.71 -9.72 -10.37
CA ASN A 98 -10.71 -8.76 -10.88
C ASN A 98 -11.24 -7.82 -9.77
N LEU A 99 -10.33 -7.22 -9.01
CA LEU A 99 -10.65 -6.33 -7.89
C LEU A 99 -10.56 -4.85 -8.28
N ASP A 100 -11.40 -4.02 -7.67
CA ASP A 100 -11.31 -2.55 -7.79
C ASP A 100 -10.16 -1.99 -6.92
N ALA A 101 -8.96 -2.35 -7.31
CA ALA A 101 -7.72 -1.91 -6.68
C ALA A 101 -6.71 -1.50 -7.74
N THR A 102 -6.15 -0.30 -7.60
CA THR A 102 -5.10 0.23 -8.49
C THR A 102 -3.88 0.60 -7.68
N PHE A 103 -2.71 0.62 -8.34
CA PHE A 103 -1.45 0.83 -7.65
C PHE A 103 -0.58 1.86 -8.37
N VAL A 104 0.06 2.72 -7.58
CA VAL A 104 0.93 3.81 -8.05
C VAL A 104 2.32 3.62 -7.44
N CYS A 105 3.35 3.60 -8.29
CA CYS A 105 4.74 3.53 -7.85
C CYS A 105 5.33 4.94 -7.75
N CYS A 106 5.50 5.44 -6.54
CA CYS A 106 6.18 6.70 -6.28
C CYS A 106 6.65 6.80 -4.82
N ASP A 107 7.50 7.78 -4.55
CA ASP A 107 7.74 8.23 -3.17
C ASP A 107 6.43 8.77 -2.59
N ILE A 108 6.14 8.41 -1.35
CA ILE A 108 4.93 8.86 -0.64
C ILE A 108 4.83 10.39 -0.59
N TYR A 109 5.97 11.10 -0.42
CA TYR A 109 5.99 12.56 -0.44
C TYR A 109 5.56 13.17 -1.77
N ASP A 110 5.68 12.41 -2.86
CA ASP A 110 5.27 12.82 -4.19
C ASP A 110 3.87 12.34 -4.59
N ALA A 111 3.22 11.52 -3.76
CA ALA A 111 1.89 10.99 -4.05
C ALA A 111 0.87 12.06 -4.48
N PRO A 112 0.83 13.28 -3.89
CA PRO A 112 -0.06 14.35 -4.35
C PRO A 112 0.18 14.84 -5.79
N LYS A 113 1.35 14.54 -6.37
CA LYS A 113 1.65 14.87 -7.77
C LYS A 113 1.13 13.82 -8.75
N HIS A 114 0.87 12.61 -8.26
CA HIS A 114 0.47 11.47 -9.08
C HIS A 114 -1.01 11.12 -8.95
N ILE A 115 -1.67 11.55 -7.88
CA ILE A 115 -3.06 11.21 -7.54
C ILE A 115 -3.84 12.50 -7.37
N ASN A 116 -4.87 12.71 -8.19
CA ASN A 116 -5.71 13.94 -8.20
C ASN A 116 -7.10 13.73 -7.60
N GLU A 117 -7.31 12.69 -6.82
CA GLU A 117 -8.59 12.42 -6.18
C GLU A 117 -8.50 12.52 -4.65
N LYS A 118 -9.65 12.61 -4.00
CA LYS A 118 -9.79 12.59 -2.55
C LYS A 118 -10.35 11.25 -2.10
N PHE A 119 -10.06 10.90 -0.86
CA PHE A 119 -10.43 9.62 -0.28
C PHE A 119 -11.24 9.79 0.99
N ASP A 120 -12.06 8.80 1.31
CA ASP A 120 -12.79 8.75 2.56
C ASP A 120 -11.89 8.29 3.71
N ILE A 121 -10.90 7.44 3.39
CA ILE A 121 -9.95 6.89 4.35
C ILE A 121 -8.54 6.91 3.73
N VAL A 122 -7.57 7.41 4.50
CA VAL A 122 -6.15 7.23 4.23
C VAL A 122 -5.62 6.24 5.25
N PHE A 123 -5.13 5.11 4.78
CA PHE A 123 -4.70 3.98 5.60
C PHE A 123 -3.19 3.76 5.49
N THR A 124 -2.56 3.51 6.62
CA THR A 124 -1.18 3.01 6.71
C THR A 124 -1.15 1.85 7.70
N SER A 125 -0.28 0.89 7.50
CA SER A 125 -0.23 -0.31 8.32
C SER A 125 1.10 -0.45 9.08
N TYR A 126 1.37 -1.62 9.58
CA TYR A 126 2.46 -1.94 10.50
C TYR A 126 3.85 -1.59 9.97
N GLY A 127 4.67 -0.94 10.80
CA GLY A 127 6.09 -0.71 10.56
C GLY A 127 6.42 0.31 9.46
N THR A 128 5.46 1.15 9.06
CA THR A 128 5.62 2.07 7.92
C THR A 128 6.28 3.40 8.28
N ILE A 129 5.91 4.04 9.40
CA ILE A 129 6.39 5.39 9.77
C ILE A 129 7.90 5.44 10.03
N GLY A 130 8.51 4.35 10.47
CA GLY A 130 9.94 4.28 10.75
C GLY A 130 10.84 4.47 9.51
N TRP A 131 10.26 4.40 8.31
CA TRP A 131 10.99 4.59 7.06
C TRP A 131 11.05 6.07 6.61
N PHE A 132 10.35 6.97 7.29
CA PHE A 132 10.30 8.38 6.94
C PHE A 132 11.23 9.23 7.82
N PRO A 133 12.10 10.03 7.21
CA PRO A 133 12.93 10.99 7.94
C PRO A 133 12.15 12.24 8.39
N ASP A 134 11.00 12.53 7.77
CA ASP A 134 10.21 13.72 7.98
C ASP A 134 8.73 13.37 8.13
N LEU A 135 8.29 13.23 9.39
CA LEU A 135 6.90 12.89 9.70
C LEU A 135 5.92 14.06 9.49
N GLU A 136 6.39 15.29 9.47
CA GLU A 136 5.55 16.45 9.16
C GLU A 136 5.15 16.42 7.68
N LYS A 137 6.10 16.15 6.78
CA LYS A 137 5.79 15.94 5.36
C LYS A 137 4.84 14.78 5.14
N TRP A 138 5.05 13.66 5.84
CA TRP A 138 4.16 12.51 5.78
C TRP A 138 2.74 12.88 6.23
N ALA A 139 2.59 13.60 7.36
CA ALA A 139 1.28 14.07 7.83
C ALA A 139 0.60 15.01 6.83
N ASN A 140 1.36 15.87 6.16
CA ASN A 140 0.86 16.76 5.11
C ASN A 140 0.34 15.97 3.90
N VAL A 141 0.97 14.88 3.52
CA VAL A 141 0.47 13.98 2.46
C VAL A 141 -0.88 13.39 2.86
N ILE A 142 -0.99 12.87 4.08
CA ILE A 142 -2.26 12.30 4.58
C ILE A 142 -3.37 13.35 4.58
N SER A 143 -3.09 14.57 5.09
CA SER A 143 -4.09 15.64 5.15
C SER A 143 -4.48 16.20 3.78
N HIS A 144 -3.63 15.98 2.75
CA HIS A 144 -3.93 16.38 1.38
C HIS A 144 -5.07 15.57 0.78
N PHE A 145 -5.14 14.27 1.07
CA PHE A 145 -6.10 13.33 0.51
C PHE A 145 -7.37 13.21 1.34
#